data_97f4f5ca64e7d8c770b7d7988657f6a6
#
_entry.id   97f4f5ca64e7d8c770b7d7988657f6a6
#
_cell.length_a   1.000
_cell.length_b   1.000
_cell.length_c   1.000
_cell.angle_alpha   90.00
_cell.angle_beta   90.00
_cell.angle_gamma   90.00
#
_symmetry.space_group_name_H-M   'P 1'
#
loop_
_entity.id
_entity.type
_entity.pdbx_description
1 polymer ?
#
loop_
_entity_poly.entity_id
_entity_poly.type
_entity_poly.pdbx_seq_one_letter_code
_entity_poly.pdbx_strand_id
1 'polypeptide(L)'
;YSMSTQNFKYKTKFYNLSASSLNLNNSLLELNQFAVTPLYSRSQYVRMLPIEKDLYTIKTSKIKMQGKWDLVSSEQFIDASQLSIEGLNANIFRSKVPADDNSVKPLYSEQLRKIKFPLYIANLDIKNGLLEYEEDTPKSDGPGKLTFNNFSLNAKNLNSGKTKGKPTAIPITVN
;
A
#
# COMPACT_ATOMS: atom_id res chain seq x y z
N TYR A 1 -1.52 -24.00 -6.19
CA TYR A 1 -2.68 -23.75 -5.28
C TYR A 1 -3.60 -22.69 -5.89
N SER A 2 -4.86 -22.74 -5.51
CA SER A 2 -5.82 -21.70 -5.84
C SER A 2 -6.74 -21.44 -4.64
N MET A 3 -7.13 -20.20 -4.48
CA MET A 3 -8.07 -19.77 -3.44
C MET A 3 -9.03 -18.75 -4.04
N SER A 4 -10.32 -18.92 -3.79
CA SER A 4 -11.35 -17.93 -4.14
C SER A 4 -12.27 -17.75 -2.94
N THR A 5 -12.56 -16.49 -2.61
CA THR A 5 -13.50 -16.18 -1.52
C THR A 5 -14.28 -14.92 -1.85
N GLN A 6 -15.52 -14.87 -1.36
CA GLN A 6 -16.36 -13.67 -1.38
C GLN A 6 -16.36 -13.03 0.02
N ASN A 7 -16.53 -11.71 0.05
CA ASN A 7 -16.61 -10.94 1.30
C ASN A 7 -15.39 -11.16 2.22
N PHE A 8 -14.20 -11.14 1.62
CA PHE A 8 -12.95 -11.21 2.38
C PHE A 8 -12.88 -10.12 3.43
N LYS A 9 -12.52 -10.49 4.65
CA LYS A 9 -12.30 -9.56 5.76
C LYS A 9 -11.11 -10.00 6.60
N TYR A 10 -10.26 -9.05 6.94
CA TYR A 10 -9.12 -9.27 7.83
C TYR A 10 -8.94 -8.07 8.75
N LYS A 11 -8.80 -8.30 10.05
CA LYS A 11 -8.64 -7.25 11.06
C LYS A 11 -7.22 -7.21 11.57
N THR A 12 -6.61 -6.05 11.51
CA THR A 12 -5.30 -5.75 12.13
C THR A 12 -5.50 -4.98 13.44
N LYS A 13 -4.42 -4.55 14.06
CA LYS A 13 -4.48 -3.70 15.27
C LYS A 13 -5.22 -2.37 15.03
N PHE A 14 -5.08 -1.77 13.84
CA PHE A 14 -5.60 -0.43 13.55
C PHE A 14 -6.56 -0.37 12.38
N TYR A 15 -6.65 -1.43 11.55
CA TYR A 15 -7.40 -1.42 10.30
C TYR A 15 -8.24 -2.66 10.11
N ASN A 16 -9.39 -2.47 9.44
CA ASN A 16 -10.08 -3.52 8.73
C ASN A 16 -9.62 -3.52 7.28
N LEU A 17 -9.24 -4.67 6.77
CA LEU A 17 -9.03 -4.94 5.35
C LEU A 17 -10.23 -5.73 4.85
N SER A 18 -10.78 -5.33 3.70
CA SER A 18 -11.91 -6.04 3.09
C SER A 18 -11.81 -6.04 1.58
N ALA A 19 -12.43 -7.03 0.94
CA ALA A 19 -12.65 -7.06 -0.49
C ALA A 19 -13.98 -7.78 -0.77
N SER A 20 -14.72 -7.34 -1.80
CA SER A 20 -15.94 -8.05 -2.22
C SER A 20 -15.62 -9.44 -2.75
N SER A 21 -14.49 -9.60 -3.43
CA SER A 21 -13.96 -10.90 -3.80
C SER A 21 -12.44 -10.90 -3.83
N LEU A 22 -11.85 -12.06 -3.54
CA LEU A 22 -10.42 -12.35 -3.69
C LEU A 22 -10.27 -13.63 -4.47
N ASN A 23 -9.53 -13.58 -5.56
CA ASN A 23 -9.11 -14.75 -6.34
C ASN A 23 -7.58 -14.78 -6.38
N LEU A 24 -7.01 -15.89 -6.01
CA LEU A 24 -5.57 -16.10 -5.96
C LEU A 24 -5.24 -17.49 -6.53
N ASN A 25 -4.30 -17.55 -7.45
CA ASN A 25 -3.63 -18.77 -7.86
C ASN A 25 -2.13 -18.50 -8.05
N ASN A 26 -1.37 -19.41 -8.64
CA ASN A 26 0.08 -19.27 -8.78
C ASN A 26 0.52 -18.18 -9.78
N SER A 27 -0.41 -17.56 -10.52
CA SER A 27 -0.10 -16.59 -11.58
C SER A 27 -1.01 -15.36 -11.61
N LEU A 28 -2.12 -15.39 -10.88
CA LEU A 28 -3.10 -14.30 -10.83
C LEU A 28 -3.56 -14.07 -9.39
N LEU A 29 -3.44 -12.83 -8.94
CA LEU A 29 -4.15 -12.28 -7.79
C LEU A 29 -5.13 -11.23 -8.30
N GLU A 30 -6.38 -11.33 -7.89
CA GLU A 30 -7.40 -10.33 -8.17
C GLU A 30 -8.20 -10.02 -6.89
N LEU A 31 -8.26 -8.75 -6.54
CA LEU A 31 -9.09 -8.21 -5.46
C LEU A 31 -10.06 -7.22 -6.06
N ASN A 32 -11.36 -7.40 -5.82
CA ASN A 32 -12.38 -6.44 -6.21
C ASN A 32 -12.87 -5.68 -4.99
N GLN A 33 -13.06 -4.36 -5.15
CA GLN A 33 -13.50 -3.44 -4.11
C GLN A 33 -12.69 -3.58 -2.80
N PHE A 34 -11.37 -3.62 -2.96
CA PHE A 34 -10.49 -3.70 -1.79
C PHE A 34 -10.51 -2.39 -1.01
N ALA A 35 -10.58 -2.51 0.32
CA ALA A 35 -10.55 -1.38 1.22
C ALA A 35 -9.68 -1.63 2.45
N VAL A 36 -8.99 -0.58 2.87
CA VAL A 36 -8.32 -0.45 4.17
C VAL A 36 -9.03 0.66 4.92
N THR A 37 -9.73 0.33 6.00
CA THR A 37 -10.48 1.31 6.79
C THR A 37 -10.02 1.33 8.24
N PRO A 38 -9.81 2.50 8.85
CA PRO A 38 -9.44 2.60 10.25
C PRO A 38 -10.48 1.95 11.17
N LEU A 39 -10.02 1.32 12.25
CA LEU A 39 -10.87 0.81 13.33
C LEU A 39 -11.30 1.90 14.31
N TYR A 40 -10.57 2.99 14.34
CA TYR A 40 -10.74 4.10 15.28
C TYR A 40 -11.02 5.39 14.54
N SER A 41 -11.76 6.29 15.17
CA SER A 41 -11.88 7.67 14.66
C SER A 41 -10.50 8.36 14.70
N ARG A 42 -10.35 9.45 13.93
CA ARG A 42 -9.09 10.25 13.93
C ARG A 42 -8.68 10.64 15.34
N SER A 43 -9.61 11.19 16.14
CA SER A 43 -9.33 11.62 17.52
C SER A 43 -8.96 10.46 18.46
N GLN A 44 -9.56 9.28 18.29
CA GLN A 44 -9.18 8.10 19.06
C GLN A 44 -7.78 7.62 18.67
N TYR A 45 -7.50 7.56 17.36
CA TYR A 45 -6.19 7.15 16.85
C TYR A 45 -5.07 8.05 17.37
N VAL A 46 -5.23 9.37 17.24
CA VAL A 46 -4.25 10.37 17.68
C VAL A 46 -3.92 10.22 19.17
N ARG A 47 -4.94 10.00 20.03
CA ARG A 47 -4.73 9.78 21.47
C ARG A 47 -3.94 8.51 21.82
N MET A 48 -3.88 7.55 20.90
CA MET A 48 -3.15 6.29 21.11
C MET A 48 -1.68 6.38 20.67
N LEU A 49 -1.28 7.47 20.03
CA LEU A 49 0.05 7.61 19.45
C LEU A 49 1.01 8.32 20.40
N PRO A 50 2.19 7.74 20.70
CA PRO A 50 3.25 8.46 21.43
C PRO A 50 4.00 9.46 20.54
N ILE A 51 4.05 9.21 19.23
CA ILE A 51 4.64 10.06 18.18
C ILE A 51 3.72 10.12 16.98
N GLU A 52 3.82 11.16 16.17
CA GLU A 52 3.00 11.34 14.97
C GLU A 52 3.13 10.15 13.99
N LYS A 53 1.99 9.69 13.46
CA LYS A 53 1.92 8.64 12.43
C LYS A 53 0.71 8.87 11.52
N ASP A 54 0.86 8.47 10.27
CA ASP A 54 -0.22 8.54 9.30
C ASP A 54 -1.33 7.54 9.60
N LEU A 55 -2.56 7.99 9.38
CA LEU A 55 -3.75 7.16 9.34
C LEU A 55 -4.23 7.06 7.91
N TYR A 56 -4.37 5.83 7.41
CA TYR A 56 -4.72 5.56 6.02
C TYR A 56 -6.17 5.14 5.87
N THR A 57 -6.87 5.73 4.91
CA THR A 57 -8.13 5.20 4.39
C THR A 57 -7.96 4.98 2.91
N ILE A 58 -8.05 3.73 2.45
CA ILE A 58 -7.79 3.35 1.06
C ILE A 58 -8.97 2.55 0.54
N LYS A 59 -9.42 2.87 -0.66
CA LYS A 59 -10.42 2.09 -1.42
C LYS A 59 -9.94 1.95 -2.85
N THR A 60 -10.20 0.82 -3.47
CA THR A 60 -9.92 0.58 -4.88
C THR A 60 -11.09 -0.16 -5.52
N SER A 61 -11.35 0.06 -6.79
CA SER A 61 -12.30 -0.78 -7.52
C SER A 61 -11.71 -2.15 -7.83
N LYS A 62 -10.43 -2.19 -8.23
CA LYS A 62 -9.75 -3.45 -8.57
C LYS A 62 -8.26 -3.37 -8.32
N ILE A 63 -7.70 -4.44 -7.77
CA ILE A 63 -6.26 -4.72 -7.74
C ILE A 63 -6.03 -6.02 -8.48
N LYS A 64 -5.15 -6.00 -9.47
CA LYS A 64 -4.77 -7.19 -10.25
C LYS A 64 -3.26 -7.32 -10.33
N MET A 65 -2.74 -8.47 -9.95
CA MET A 65 -1.32 -8.81 -10.10
C MET A 65 -1.18 -10.07 -10.94
N GLN A 66 -0.26 -10.05 -11.88
CA GLN A 66 0.06 -11.16 -12.77
C GLN A 66 1.56 -11.47 -12.70
N GLY A 67 1.90 -12.76 -12.67
CA GLY A 67 3.30 -13.17 -12.55
C GLY A 67 3.44 -14.57 -12.00
N LYS A 68 4.48 -14.79 -11.21
CA LYS A 68 4.75 -16.04 -10.51
C LYS A 68 5.03 -15.72 -9.06
N TRP A 69 4.55 -16.52 -8.16
CA TRP A 69 4.85 -16.40 -6.74
C TRP A 69 4.64 -17.72 -6.00
N ASP A 70 5.34 -17.82 -4.90
CA ASP A 70 5.05 -18.79 -3.85
C ASP A 70 4.94 -18.05 -2.52
N LEU A 71 3.79 -18.15 -1.88
CA LEU A 71 3.49 -17.49 -0.61
C LEU A 71 3.34 -18.49 0.54
N VAL A 72 3.50 -19.78 0.25
CA VAL A 72 3.16 -20.88 1.17
C VAL A 72 4.39 -21.64 1.61
N SER A 73 5.34 -21.89 0.72
CA SER A 73 6.55 -22.63 1.05
C SER A 73 7.53 -21.82 1.92
N SER A 74 8.59 -22.46 2.39
CA SER A 74 9.69 -21.80 3.10
C SER A 74 10.49 -20.84 2.18
N GLU A 75 10.43 -21.05 0.87
CA GLU A 75 11.11 -20.22 -0.14
C GLU A 75 10.12 -19.23 -0.79
N GLN A 76 9.48 -18.40 0.02
CA GLN A 76 8.52 -17.39 -0.44
C GLN A 76 9.15 -16.43 -1.44
N PHE A 77 8.46 -16.13 -2.53
CA PHE A 77 8.85 -15.11 -3.50
C PHE A 77 7.65 -14.52 -4.25
N ILE A 78 7.84 -13.33 -4.83
CA ILE A 78 6.96 -12.71 -5.80
C ILE A 78 7.81 -12.23 -6.98
N ASP A 79 7.50 -12.69 -8.18
CA ASP A 79 8.05 -12.21 -9.47
C ASP A 79 6.88 -11.87 -10.38
N ALA A 80 6.36 -10.65 -10.24
CA ALA A 80 5.21 -10.16 -10.98
C ALA A 80 5.64 -9.37 -12.21
N SER A 81 5.02 -9.66 -13.34
CA SER A 81 5.17 -8.87 -14.57
C SER A 81 4.36 -7.58 -14.53
N GLN A 82 3.21 -7.62 -13.87
CA GLN A 82 2.27 -6.49 -13.80
C GLN A 82 1.53 -6.47 -12.47
N LEU A 83 1.45 -5.28 -11.88
CA LEU A 83 0.52 -4.93 -10.81
C LEU A 83 -0.29 -3.72 -11.26
N SER A 84 -1.61 -3.83 -11.32
CA SER A 84 -2.51 -2.72 -11.64
C SER A 84 -3.45 -2.43 -10.49
N ILE A 85 -3.65 -1.14 -10.23
CA ILE A 85 -4.60 -0.63 -9.23
C ILE A 85 -5.53 0.36 -9.91
N GLU A 86 -6.81 0.06 -9.92
CA GLU A 86 -7.85 0.86 -10.57
C GLU A 86 -8.76 1.50 -9.53
N GLY A 87 -9.21 2.74 -9.81
CA GLY A 87 -10.15 3.46 -8.97
C GLY A 87 -9.64 3.68 -7.56
N LEU A 88 -8.33 3.97 -7.42
CA LEU A 88 -7.74 4.30 -6.13
C LEU A 88 -8.41 5.55 -5.55
N ASN A 89 -8.91 5.45 -4.33
CA ASN A 89 -9.31 6.56 -3.49
C ASN A 89 -8.56 6.41 -2.16
N ALA A 90 -7.54 7.22 -1.98
CA ALA A 90 -6.66 7.17 -0.82
C ALA A 90 -6.70 8.50 -0.06
N ASN A 91 -6.93 8.42 1.23
CA ASN A 91 -6.80 9.53 2.15
C ASN A 91 -5.72 9.19 3.18
N ILE A 92 -4.76 10.07 3.32
CA ILE A 92 -3.68 10.01 4.30
C ILE A 92 -3.89 11.16 5.27
N PHE A 93 -4.17 10.86 6.52
CA PHE A 93 -4.36 11.85 7.56
C PHE A 93 -3.19 11.79 8.56
N ARG A 94 -2.63 12.94 8.88
CA ARG A 94 -1.62 13.13 9.92
C ARG A 94 -2.07 14.17 10.93
N SER A 95 -1.78 13.95 12.20
CA SER A 95 -1.96 14.96 13.24
C SER A 95 -0.61 15.33 13.85
N LYS A 96 -0.40 16.62 14.03
CA LYS A 96 0.75 17.20 14.73
C LYS A 96 0.51 17.38 16.24
N VAL A 97 -0.55 16.79 16.77
CA VAL A 97 -0.82 16.77 18.23
C VAL A 97 0.12 15.86 19.00
N PRO A 98 0.43 14.61 18.53
CA PRO A 98 1.47 13.81 19.16
C PRO A 98 2.86 14.43 18.94
N ALA A 99 3.86 13.96 19.73
CA ALA A 99 5.23 14.40 19.57
C ALA A 99 5.76 14.13 18.14
N ASP A 100 6.62 14.99 17.63
CA ASP A 100 7.22 14.84 16.31
C ASP A 100 8.00 13.54 16.18
N ASP A 101 7.89 12.89 15.03
CA ASP A 101 8.75 11.76 14.67
C ASP A 101 10.08 12.27 14.06
N ASN A 102 11.08 12.42 14.90
CA ASN A 102 12.44 12.85 14.51
C ASN A 102 13.30 11.72 13.94
N SER A 103 12.73 10.53 13.68
CA SER A 103 13.47 9.42 13.07
C SER A 103 13.86 9.72 11.62
N VAL A 104 15.03 9.23 11.21
CA VAL A 104 15.44 9.30 9.81
C VAL A 104 14.45 8.48 8.98
N LYS A 105 13.82 9.12 8.01
CA LYS A 105 12.88 8.46 7.10
C LYS A 105 13.66 7.74 6.00
N PRO A 106 13.62 6.41 5.93
CA PRO A 106 14.30 5.70 4.87
C PRO A 106 13.68 6.01 3.50
N LEU A 107 14.49 6.04 2.45
CA LEU A 107 14.02 6.14 1.08
C LEU A 107 13.12 4.93 0.72
N TYR A 108 12.22 5.11 -0.24
CA TYR A 108 11.34 4.02 -0.70
C TYR A 108 12.12 2.79 -1.18
N SER A 109 13.25 2.99 -1.87
CA SER A 109 14.15 1.92 -2.26
C SER A 109 14.74 1.15 -1.06
N GLU A 110 15.08 1.84 0.01
CA GLU A 110 15.57 1.21 1.25
C GLU A 110 14.45 0.42 1.94
N GLN A 111 13.22 0.93 1.92
CA GLN A 111 12.06 0.21 2.47
C GLN A 111 11.80 -1.08 1.69
N LEU A 112 11.87 -1.05 0.35
CA LEU A 112 11.75 -2.24 -0.47
C LEU A 112 12.84 -3.27 -0.15
N ARG A 113 14.09 -2.84 0.08
CA ARG A 113 15.19 -3.74 0.46
C ARG A 113 15.04 -4.36 1.85
N LYS A 114 14.26 -3.77 2.75
CA LYS A 114 13.91 -4.35 4.05
C LYS A 114 12.93 -5.52 3.96
N ILE A 115 12.25 -5.70 2.83
CA ILE A 115 11.39 -6.88 2.60
C ILE A 115 12.25 -8.14 2.68
N LYS A 116 11.83 -9.11 3.49
CA LYS A 116 12.67 -10.27 3.85
C LYS A 116 12.75 -11.33 2.75
N PHE A 117 11.80 -11.38 1.84
CA PHE A 117 11.73 -12.36 0.75
C PHE A 117 12.00 -11.70 -0.61
N PRO A 118 12.35 -12.48 -1.66
CA PRO A 118 12.48 -12.00 -3.02
C PRO A 118 11.17 -11.39 -3.54
N LEU A 119 11.18 -10.08 -3.82
CA LEU A 119 10.07 -9.37 -4.43
C LEU A 119 10.58 -8.66 -5.69
N TYR A 120 9.93 -8.90 -6.80
CA TYR A 120 10.11 -8.15 -8.04
C TYR A 120 8.75 -7.88 -8.69
N ILE A 121 8.51 -6.62 -9.07
CA ILE A 121 7.36 -6.20 -9.85
C ILE A 121 7.90 -5.39 -11.02
N ALA A 122 7.75 -5.92 -12.25
CA ALA A 122 8.28 -5.28 -13.44
C ALA A 122 7.57 -3.96 -13.74
N ASN A 123 6.24 -3.93 -13.63
CA ASN A 123 5.42 -2.75 -13.85
C ASN A 123 4.34 -2.64 -12.77
N LEU A 124 4.22 -1.47 -12.19
CA LEU A 124 3.09 -1.04 -11.37
C LEU A 124 2.38 0.09 -12.08
N ASP A 125 1.07 -0.04 -12.27
CA ASP A 125 0.21 1.01 -12.81
C ASP A 125 -0.91 1.36 -11.83
N ILE A 126 -1.03 2.64 -11.51
CA ILE A 126 -2.19 3.24 -10.84
C ILE A 126 -2.81 4.23 -11.82
N LYS A 127 -4.12 4.13 -12.06
CA LYS A 127 -4.82 4.99 -13.01
C LYS A 127 -6.07 5.61 -12.39
N ASN A 128 -6.30 6.88 -12.73
CA ASN A 128 -7.52 7.61 -12.38
C ASN A 128 -7.82 7.58 -10.89
N GLY A 129 -6.80 7.75 -10.06
CA GLY A 129 -6.92 7.77 -8.61
C GLY A 129 -7.29 9.14 -8.06
N LEU A 130 -7.80 9.14 -6.84
CA LEU A 130 -7.91 10.29 -5.96
C LEU A 130 -6.94 10.07 -4.80
N LEU A 131 -6.00 11.02 -4.61
CA LEU A 131 -5.12 11.02 -3.45
C LEU A 131 -5.33 12.29 -2.66
N GLU A 132 -5.67 12.15 -1.40
CA GLU A 132 -5.83 13.26 -0.46
C GLU A 132 -4.83 13.11 0.68
N TYR A 133 -4.15 14.20 1.01
CA TYR A 133 -3.34 14.31 2.21
C TYR A 133 -3.93 15.39 3.11
N GLU A 134 -4.19 15.03 4.35
CA GLU A 134 -4.73 15.94 5.36
C GLU A 134 -3.80 16.01 6.56
N GLU A 135 -3.53 17.22 7.03
CA GLU A 135 -2.71 17.42 8.23
C GLU A 135 -3.39 18.42 9.16
N ASP A 136 -3.61 18.06 10.41
CA ASP A 136 -4.07 18.96 11.44
C ASP A 136 -2.94 19.38 12.40
N THR A 137 -3.14 20.54 13.03
CA THR A 137 -2.23 21.05 14.05
C THR A 137 -3.02 21.48 15.27
N PRO A 138 -2.40 21.60 16.48
CA PRO A 138 -3.09 22.11 17.67
C PRO A 138 -3.65 23.54 17.52
N LYS A 139 -3.24 24.26 16.48
CA LYS A 139 -3.60 25.67 16.25
C LYS A 139 -4.58 25.86 15.09
N SER A 140 -4.96 24.81 14.38
CA SER A 140 -5.89 24.90 13.23
C SER A 140 -7.31 24.52 13.63
N ASP A 141 -8.29 25.21 13.04
CA ASP A 141 -9.72 24.88 13.23
C ASP A 141 -10.15 23.61 12.47
N GLY A 142 -9.22 22.95 11.80
CA GLY A 142 -9.39 21.70 11.06
C GLY A 142 -8.16 21.39 10.21
N PRO A 143 -8.08 20.19 9.61
CA PRO A 143 -6.92 19.80 8.84
C PRO A 143 -6.78 20.61 7.54
N GLY A 144 -5.56 21.07 7.28
CA GLY A 144 -5.17 21.49 5.92
C GLY A 144 -5.25 20.27 4.98
N LYS A 145 -5.64 20.50 3.71
CA LYS A 145 -5.90 19.43 2.74
C LYS A 145 -5.24 19.71 1.41
N LEU A 146 -4.52 18.72 0.90
CA LEU A 146 -4.02 18.64 -0.47
C LEU A 146 -4.76 17.52 -1.20
N THR A 147 -5.25 17.81 -2.41
CA THR A 147 -6.02 16.86 -3.21
C THR A 147 -5.39 16.74 -4.60
N PHE A 148 -5.11 15.50 -5.00
CA PHE A 148 -4.61 15.14 -6.31
C PHE A 148 -5.69 14.34 -7.03
N ASN A 149 -6.45 15.03 -7.90
CA ASN A 149 -7.45 14.41 -8.76
C ASN A 149 -6.77 13.76 -9.98
N ASN A 150 -7.36 12.68 -10.49
CA ASN A 150 -6.82 11.92 -11.63
C ASN A 150 -5.37 11.46 -11.42
N PHE A 151 -5.04 11.13 -10.17
CA PHE A 151 -3.71 10.63 -9.83
C PHE A 151 -3.40 9.37 -10.63
N SER A 152 -2.30 9.40 -11.35
CA SER A 152 -1.78 8.27 -12.10
C SER A 152 -0.30 8.10 -11.78
N LEU A 153 0.14 6.86 -11.66
CA LEU A 153 1.52 6.52 -11.37
C LEU A 153 1.90 5.27 -12.15
N ASN A 154 3.01 5.35 -12.86
CA ASN A 154 3.68 4.19 -13.43
C ASN A 154 5.04 4.03 -12.76
N ALA A 155 5.28 2.87 -12.15
CA ALA A 155 6.57 2.54 -11.58
C ALA A 155 7.09 1.23 -12.19
N LYS A 156 8.39 1.19 -12.47
CA LYS A 156 9.06 0.02 -13.05
C LYS A 156 10.15 -0.50 -12.13
N ASN A 157 10.38 -1.81 -12.20
CA ASN A 157 11.48 -2.47 -11.51
C ASN A 157 11.44 -2.34 -9.98
N LEU A 158 10.25 -2.40 -9.39
CA LEU A 158 10.14 -2.46 -7.94
C LEU A 158 10.73 -3.77 -7.45
N ASN A 159 11.81 -3.72 -6.66
CA ASN A 159 12.47 -4.95 -6.23
C ASN A 159 13.07 -4.85 -4.82
N SER A 160 13.08 -5.97 -4.12
CA SER A 160 13.73 -6.11 -2.81
C SER A 160 15.25 -6.30 -2.90
N GLY A 161 15.80 -6.45 -4.12
CA GLY A 161 17.21 -6.76 -4.35
C GLY A 161 17.58 -8.23 -4.06
N LYS A 162 16.61 -9.11 -3.84
CA LYS A 162 16.81 -10.51 -3.48
C LYS A 162 16.39 -11.51 -4.57
N THR A 163 15.79 -11.03 -5.66
CA THR A 163 15.26 -11.88 -6.73
C THR A 163 16.40 -12.34 -7.63
N LYS A 164 16.63 -13.66 -7.72
CA LYS A 164 17.66 -14.27 -8.59
C LYS A 164 17.44 -13.85 -10.05
N GLY A 165 18.51 -13.53 -10.76
CA GLY A 165 18.47 -13.15 -12.18
C GLY A 165 17.90 -11.77 -12.47
N LYS A 166 17.53 -11.00 -11.45
CA LYS A 166 17.12 -9.61 -11.60
C LYS A 166 18.23 -8.69 -11.10
N PRO A 167 18.74 -7.77 -11.93
CA PRO A 167 19.77 -6.85 -11.52
C PRO A 167 19.30 -5.97 -10.37
N THR A 168 20.07 -5.93 -9.28
CA THR A 168 19.78 -5.04 -8.14
C THR A 168 20.02 -3.58 -8.47
N ALA A 169 20.82 -3.32 -9.51
CA ALA A 169 21.22 -1.98 -9.96
C ALA A 169 20.24 -1.35 -10.97
N ILE A 170 19.18 -2.05 -11.42
CA ILE A 170 18.18 -1.44 -12.30
C ILE A 170 17.45 -0.34 -11.50
N PRO A 171 17.46 0.92 -11.99
CA PRO A 171 16.78 2.00 -11.32
C PRO A 171 15.26 1.73 -11.25
N ILE A 172 14.66 2.06 -10.12
CA ILE A 172 13.20 2.19 -10.03
C ILE A 172 12.85 3.48 -10.77
N THR A 173 12.06 3.36 -11.83
CA THR A 173 11.57 4.51 -12.58
C THR A 173 10.13 4.79 -12.16
N VAL A 174 9.82 6.04 -11.85
CA VAL A 174 8.48 6.50 -11.49
C VAL A 174 8.10 7.65 -12.41
N ASN A 175 6.94 7.56 -13.06
CA ASN A 175 6.36 8.59 -13.92
C ASN A 175 4.95 8.93 -13.45
#